data_7d8ac2ae1070e400b58792240dc947a6
#
_entry.id   7d8ac2ae1070e400b58792240dc947a6
#
_cell.length_a   1.000
_cell.length_b   1.000
_cell.length_c   1.000
_cell.angle_alpha   90.00
_cell.angle_beta   90.00
_cell.angle_gamma   90.00
#
_symmetry.space_group_name_H-M   'P 1'
#
loop_
_entity.id
_entity.type
_entity.pdbx_description
1 polymer ?
#
loop_
_entity_poly.entity_id
_entity_poly.type
_entity_poly.pdbx_seq_one_letter_code
_entity_poly.pdbx_strand_id
1 'polypeptide(L)'
;MLKKIIACIFMFVFLWVVLSNTKKLPKVKAEEKEQVKNDTKDMDFWEACQYTANEKKKRLEKIKKALVYAMGIALILTFFIAIIEKITDIGELIKGYFTDLIVVVIFGGIMFKSKIFGAYNPNDNLEELFYRDVWTPIFTEHNYHNVHIGEYGSINDRSIGLVKGDESKRETRSVECDEFKYNRVEYYHEVRSYDKDGTERTSETTTFNGFELFLPCNTGVNEAIRLVPSTTTSNGKEKINNAMSVKKQDGEEHIDIEDIEFNGNFEVFSKNPHSAFYFLTSERIEKLKELRRKDPLSIVIQNDGIYIAVNKFQLFFEMPPISVLQKCTKETFETQFKKFEEMLEEYKKIL
;
A
#
# COMPACT_ATOMS: atom_id res chain seq x y z
N MET A 1 -40.64 -9.54 -33.89
CA MET A 1 -40.65 -8.43 -32.93
C MET A 1 -41.29 -8.82 -31.61
N LEU A 2 -42.52 -9.34 -31.59
CA LEU A 2 -43.25 -9.71 -30.38
C LEU A 2 -42.51 -10.73 -29.50
N LYS A 3 -41.84 -11.74 -30.06
CA LYS A 3 -41.07 -12.76 -29.33
C LYS A 3 -39.88 -12.21 -28.60
N LYS A 4 -39.15 -11.22 -29.16
CA LYS A 4 -38.05 -10.52 -28.47
C LYS A 4 -38.54 -9.68 -27.29
N ILE A 5 -39.73 -9.07 -27.46
CA ILE A 5 -40.38 -8.30 -26.40
C ILE A 5 -40.75 -9.20 -25.22
N ILE A 6 -41.32 -10.40 -25.51
CA ILE A 6 -41.69 -11.37 -24.46
C ILE A 6 -40.46 -11.89 -23.74
N ALA A 7 -39.36 -12.22 -24.43
CA ALA A 7 -38.10 -12.63 -23.80
C ALA A 7 -37.50 -11.51 -22.93
N CYS A 8 -37.54 -10.25 -23.36
CA CYS A 8 -37.14 -9.10 -22.57
C CYS A 8 -38.03 -8.90 -21.33
N ILE A 9 -39.33 -9.08 -21.45
CA ILE A 9 -40.27 -8.98 -20.33
C ILE A 9 -39.98 -10.08 -19.30
N PHE A 10 -39.76 -11.32 -19.72
CA PHE A 10 -39.39 -12.43 -18.83
C PHE A 10 -38.05 -12.16 -18.12
N MET A 11 -37.08 -11.65 -18.83
CA MET A 11 -35.79 -11.25 -18.28
C MET A 11 -35.94 -10.11 -17.25
N PHE A 12 -36.80 -9.12 -17.55
CA PHE A 12 -37.13 -8.02 -16.62
C PHE A 12 -37.87 -8.49 -15.38
N VAL A 13 -38.83 -9.38 -15.51
CA VAL A 13 -39.58 -9.97 -14.38
C VAL A 13 -38.64 -10.82 -13.51
N PHE A 14 -37.77 -11.61 -14.12
CA PHE A 14 -36.76 -12.40 -13.40
C PHE A 14 -35.77 -11.50 -12.66
N LEU A 15 -35.22 -10.47 -13.35
CA LEU A 15 -34.37 -9.43 -12.73
C LEU A 15 -35.10 -8.71 -11.60
N TRP A 16 -36.38 -8.41 -11.76
CA TRP A 16 -37.17 -7.76 -10.72
C TRP A 16 -37.42 -8.66 -9.51
N VAL A 17 -37.69 -9.95 -9.70
CA VAL A 17 -37.82 -10.94 -8.61
C VAL A 17 -36.49 -11.12 -7.86
N VAL A 18 -35.37 -11.21 -8.59
CA VAL A 18 -34.03 -11.25 -8.00
C VAL A 18 -33.74 -9.96 -7.25
N LEU A 19 -34.06 -8.79 -7.81
CA LEU A 19 -33.89 -7.48 -7.18
C LEU A 19 -34.76 -7.28 -5.95
N SER A 20 -36.03 -7.72 -5.98
CA SER A 20 -36.95 -7.59 -4.84
C SER A 20 -36.49 -8.46 -3.65
N ASN A 21 -35.97 -9.65 -3.91
CA ASN A 21 -35.37 -10.49 -2.89
C ASN A 21 -34.01 -9.97 -2.39
N THR A 22 -33.32 -9.13 -3.17
CA THR A 22 -32.03 -8.53 -2.78
C THR A 22 -32.18 -7.25 -1.96
N LYS A 23 -33.35 -6.58 -1.97
CA LYS A 23 -33.60 -5.38 -1.15
C LYS A 23 -33.57 -5.64 0.37
N LYS A 24 -33.74 -6.89 0.81
CA LYS A 24 -33.61 -7.28 2.23
C LYS A 24 -32.17 -7.49 2.70
N LEU A 25 -31.17 -7.41 1.82
CA LEU A 25 -29.78 -7.79 2.10
C LEU A 25 -28.81 -6.69 2.64
N PRO A 26 -29.09 -5.36 2.58
CA PRO A 26 -28.15 -4.37 3.14
C PRO A 26 -28.02 -4.46 4.68
N LYS A 27 -29.08 -4.85 5.40
CA LYS A 27 -29.04 -5.04 6.87
C LYS A 27 -28.16 -6.23 7.27
N VAL A 28 -28.27 -7.34 6.54
CA VAL A 28 -27.46 -8.55 6.78
C VAL A 28 -25.95 -8.29 6.67
N LYS A 29 -25.54 -7.30 5.87
CA LYS A 29 -24.11 -6.96 5.70
C LYS A 29 -23.49 -6.23 6.88
N ALA A 30 -24.24 -5.34 7.52
CA ALA A 30 -23.75 -4.63 8.72
C ALA A 30 -23.70 -5.61 9.90
N GLU A 31 -24.73 -6.44 10.04
CA GLU A 31 -24.82 -7.48 11.06
C GLU A 31 -23.74 -8.56 10.91
N GLU A 32 -23.46 -9.04 9.66
CA GLU A 32 -22.37 -9.99 9.40
C GLU A 32 -20.99 -9.41 9.69
N LYS A 33 -20.76 -8.13 9.41
CA LYS A 33 -19.51 -7.45 9.77
C LYS A 33 -19.32 -7.32 11.27
N GLU A 34 -20.37 -6.90 11.94
CA GLU A 34 -20.39 -6.74 13.39
C GLU A 34 -20.25 -8.09 14.09
N GLN A 35 -20.86 -9.14 13.55
CA GLN A 35 -20.74 -10.49 14.08
C GLN A 35 -19.31 -11.03 13.93
N VAL A 36 -18.66 -10.89 12.76
CA VAL A 36 -17.26 -11.34 12.60
C VAL A 36 -16.32 -10.49 13.45
N LYS A 37 -16.58 -9.18 13.60
CA LYS A 37 -15.81 -8.32 14.49
C LYS A 37 -15.96 -8.76 15.96
N ASN A 38 -17.14 -9.16 16.35
CA ASN A 38 -17.41 -9.67 17.69
C ASN A 38 -16.80 -11.06 17.88
N ASP A 39 -16.94 -11.95 16.89
CA ASP A 39 -16.39 -13.31 16.93
C ASP A 39 -14.86 -13.35 17.00
N THR A 40 -14.18 -12.35 16.39
CA THR A 40 -12.70 -12.27 16.41
C THR A 40 -12.13 -11.42 17.53
N LYS A 41 -12.96 -10.71 18.29
CA LYS A 41 -12.51 -9.75 19.31
C LYS A 41 -11.69 -10.40 20.44
N ASP A 42 -12.07 -11.60 20.84
CA ASP A 42 -11.46 -12.35 21.94
C ASP A 42 -10.48 -13.44 21.45
N MET A 43 -10.26 -13.54 20.14
CA MET A 43 -9.32 -14.48 19.53
C MET A 43 -7.89 -13.90 19.54
N ASP A 44 -6.90 -14.79 19.59
CA ASP A 44 -5.55 -14.41 19.22
C ASP A 44 -5.42 -14.20 17.70
N PHE A 45 -4.34 -13.56 17.27
CA PHE A 45 -4.12 -13.26 15.86
C PHE A 45 -4.16 -14.49 14.95
N TRP A 46 -3.57 -15.61 15.37
CA TRP A 46 -3.47 -16.83 14.56
C TRP A 46 -4.80 -17.53 14.40
N GLU A 47 -5.58 -17.59 15.48
CA GLU A 47 -6.96 -18.10 15.47
C GLU A 47 -7.85 -17.22 14.58
N ALA A 48 -7.76 -15.90 14.70
CA ALA A 48 -8.49 -14.95 13.87
C ALA A 48 -8.12 -15.06 12.37
N CYS A 49 -6.85 -15.31 12.06
CA CYS A 49 -6.40 -15.59 10.68
C CYS A 49 -7.02 -16.87 10.13
N GLN A 50 -7.04 -17.95 10.90
CA GLN A 50 -7.63 -19.22 10.48
C GLN A 50 -9.14 -19.08 10.29
N TYR A 51 -9.82 -18.42 11.22
CA TYR A 51 -11.26 -18.15 11.12
C TYR A 51 -11.58 -17.35 9.84
N THR A 52 -10.86 -16.27 9.59
CA THR A 52 -11.05 -15.41 8.42
C THR A 52 -10.78 -16.15 7.10
N ALA A 53 -9.75 -17.00 7.08
CA ALA A 53 -9.45 -17.83 5.93
C ALA A 53 -10.56 -18.86 5.64
N ASN A 54 -11.11 -19.49 6.69
CA ASN A 54 -12.22 -20.42 6.57
C ASN A 54 -13.50 -19.74 6.07
N GLU A 55 -13.83 -18.55 6.58
CA GLU A 55 -14.97 -17.77 6.10
C GLU A 55 -14.77 -17.35 4.63
N LYS A 56 -13.58 -16.94 4.23
CA LYS A 56 -13.25 -16.65 2.83
C LYS A 56 -13.45 -17.89 1.95
N LYS A 57 -13.03 -19.07 2.40
CA LYS A 57 -13.23 -20.34 1.69
C LYS A 57 -14.72 -20.69 1.56
N LYS A 58 -15.50 -20.58 2.64
CA LYS A 58 -16.97 -20.80 2.61
C LYS A 58 -17.65 -19.86 1.61
N ARG A 59 -17.25 -18.58 1.57
CA ARG A 59 -17.78 -17.61 0.59
C ARG A 59 -17.44 -17.99 -0.84
N LEU A 60 -16.20 -18.41 -1.11
CA LEU A 60 -15.79 -18.87 -2.42
C LEU A 60 -16.63 -20.07 -2.89
N GLU A 61 -16.94 -21.02 -1.99
CA GLU A 61 -17.83 -22.14 -2.29
C GLU A 61 -19.27 -21.70 -2.60
N LYS A 62 -19.80 -20.70 -1.87
CA LYS A 62 -21.11 -20.10 -2.20
C LYS A 62 -21.10 -19.44 -3.59
N ILE A 63 -20.01 -18.74 -3.95
CA ILE A 63 -19.85 -18.12 -5.27
C ILE A 63 -19.80 -19.19 -6.37
N LYS A 64 -19.01 -20.27 -6.19
CA LYS A 64 -18.97 -21.39 -7.14
C LYS A 64 -20.35 -22.02 -7.35
N LYS A 65 -21.11 -22.26 -6.27
CA LYS A 65 -22.47 -22.75 -6.36
C LYS A 65 -23.39 -21.78 -7.14
N ALA A 66 -23.31 -20.48 -6.83
CA ALA A 66 -24.10 -19.47 -7.54
C ALA A 66 -23.76 -19.43 -9.05
N LEU A 67 -22.48 -19.61 -9.41
CA LEU A 67 -22.06 -19.69 -10.81
C LEU A 67 -22.63 -20.92 -11.51
N VAL A 68 -22.65 -22.08 -10.86
CA VAL A 68 -23.28 -23.30 -11.40
C VAL A 68 -24.77 -23.09 -11.62
N TYR A 69 -25.49 -22.44 -10.69
CA TYR A 69 -26.89 -22.11 -10.88
C TYR A 69 -27.11 -21.14 -12.05
N ALA A 70 -26.23 -20.11 -12.19
CA ALA A 70 -26.29 -19.16 -13.29
C ALA A 70 -26.10 -19.88 -14.65
N MET A 71 -25.16 -20.82 -14.72
CA MET A 71 -24.97 -21.66 -15.92
C MET A 71 -26.21 -22.50 -16.25
N GLY A 72 -26.85 -23.11 -15.24
CA GLY A 72 -28.10 -23.87 -15.42
C GLY A 72 -29.24 -23.00 -15.92
N ILE A 73 -29.41 -21.80 -15.37
CA ILE A 73 -30.43 -20.84 -15.79
C ILE A 73 -30.18 -20.38 -17.24
N ALA A 74 -28.93 -20.06 -17.62
CA ALA A 74 -28.59 -19.70 -18.98
C ALA A 74 -28.94 -20.81 -19.97
N LEU A 75 -28.67 -22.07 -19.61
CA LEU A 75 -28.97 -23.23 -20.42
C LEU A 75 -30.48 -23.40 -20.65
N ILE A 76 -31.28 -23.24 -19.61
CA ILE A 76 -32.76 -23.29 -19.70
C ILE A 76 -33.27 -22.15 -20.55
N LEU A 77 -32.78 -20.93 -20.39
CA LEU A 77 -33.16 -19.76 -21.18
C LEU A 77 -32.87 -19.98 -22.68
N THR A 78 -31.68 -20.45 -23.03
CA THR A 78 -31.27 -20.74 -24.40
C THR A 78 -32.18 -21.80 -25.00
N PHE A 79 -32.51 -22.86 -24.27
CA PHE A 79 -33.40 -23.91 -24.71
C PHE A 79 -34.82 -23.37 -24.99
N PHE A 80 -35.36 -22.52 -24.15
CA PHE A 80 -36.64 -21.86 -24.34
C PHE A 80 -36.64 -20.94 -25.55
N ILE A 81 -35.60 -20.15 -25.75
CA ILE A 81 -35.46 -19.26 -26.93
C ILE A 81 -35.37 -20.09 -28.19
N ALA A 82 -34.61 -21.19 -28.20
CA ALA A 82 -34.50 -22.09 -29.33
C ALA A 82 -35.84 -22.69 -29.74
N ILE A 83 -36.67 -23.13 -28.77
CA ILE A 83 -38.03 -23.64 -29.04
C ILE A 83 -38.92 -22.55 -29.65
N ILE A 84 -38.87 -21.32 -29.11
CA ILE A 84 -39.68 -20.20 -29.58
C ILE A 84 -39.25 -19.75 -30.98
N GLU A 85 -37.98 -19.73 -31.28
CA GLU A 85 -37.42 -19.31 -32.59
C GLU A 85 -37.28 -20.46 -33.57
N LYS A 86 -37.63 -21.69 -33.17
CA LYS A 86 -37.51 -22.92 -34.00
C LYS A 86 -36.08 -23.11 -34.55
N ILE A 87 -35.08 -22.80 -33.73
CA ILE A 87 -33.67 -22.98 -34.07
C ILE A 87 -33.38 -24.50 -34.04
N THR A 88 -32.98 -25.03 -35.17
CA THR A 88 -32.62 -26.45 -35.36
C THR A 88 -31.12 -26.64 -35.53
N ASP A 89 -30.38 -25.57 -35.76
CA ASP A 89 -28.95 -25.59 -35.95
C ASP A 89 -28.20 -25.61 -34.56
N ILE A 90 -27.44 -26.64 -34.36
CA ILE A 90 -26.65 -26.82 -33.11
C ILE A 90 -25.64 -25.67 -32.92
N GLY A 91 -25.04 -25.16 -33.99
CA GLY A 91 -24.07 -24.07 -33.94
C GLY A 91 -24.70 -22.75 -33.44
N GLU A 92 -25.90 -22.41 -33.92
CA GLU A 92 -26.65 -21.25 -33.42
C GLU A 92 -27.09 -21.42 -31.97
N LEU A 93 -27.45 -22.62 -31.57
CA LEU A 93 -27.84 -22.95 -30.20
C LEU A 93 -26.68 -22.78 -29.20
N ILE A 94 -25.49 -23.26 -29.58
CA ILE A 94 -24.27 -23.06 -28.82
C ILE A 94 -23.92 -21.58 -28.70
N LYS A 95 -23.98 -20.82 -29.79
CA LYS A 95 -23.71 -19.38 -29.80
C LYS A 95 -24.70 -18.62 -28.93
N GLY A 96 -25.99 -18.97 -28.98
CA GLY A 96 -27.02 -18.42 -28.10
C GLY A 96 -26.72 -18.68 -26.66
N TYR A 97 -26.34 -19.90 -26.27
CA TYR A 97 -25.99 -20.27 -24.91
C TYR A 97 -24.84 -19.41 -24.36
N PHE A 98 -23.74 -19.27 -25.11
CA PHE A 98 -22.62 -18.44 -24.69
C PHE A 98 -23.01 -16.97 -24.56
N THR A 99 -23.84 -16.45 -25.41
CA THR A 99 -24.34 -15.07 -25.33
C THR A 99 -25.19 -14.87 -24.08
N ASP A 100 -26.12 -15.77 -23.78
CA ASP A 100 -26.98 -15.72 -22.61
C ASP A 100 -26.17 -15.90 -21.33
N LEU A 101 -25.18 -16.81 -21.33
CA LEU A 101 -24.27 -17.02 -20.22
C LEU A 101 -23.45 -15.74 -19.92
N ILE A 102 -22.89 -15.09 -20.94
CA ILE A 102 -22.15 -13.84 -20.78
C ILE A 102 -23.06 -12.76 -20.18
N VAL A 103 -24.28 -12.62 -20.70
CA VAL A 103 -25.24 -11.65 -20.18
C VAL A 103 -25.59 -11.95 -18.71
N VAL A 104 -25.89 -13.20 -18.36
CA VAL A 104 -26.21 -13.61 -16.97
C VAL A 104 -25.00 -13.40 -16.05
N VAL A 105 -23.77 -13.72 -16.50
CA VAL A 105 -22.55 -13.54 -15.71
C VAL A 105 -22.21 -12.06 -15.55
N ILE A 106 -22.33 -11.24 -16.60
CA ILE A 106 -22.05 -9.81 -16.52
C ILE A 106 -23.08 -9.12 -15.64
N PHE A 107 -24.39 -9.31 -15.89
CA PHE A 107 -25.44 -8.70 -15.06
C PHE A 107 -25.43 -9.25 -13.62
N GLY A 108 -25.25 -10.56 -13.46
CA GLY A 108 -25.04 -11.17 -12.16
C GLY A 108 -23.79 -10.60 -11.46
N GLY A 109 -22.66 -10.51 -12.20
CA GLY A 109 -21.42 -9.92 -11.70
C GLY A 109 -21.58 -8.46 -11.27
N ILE A 110 -22.23 -7.62 -12.09
CA ILE A 110 -22.49 -6.21 -11.76
C ILE A 110 -23.42 -6.11 -10.53
N MET A 111 -24.51 -6.88 -10.54
CA MET A 111 -25.49 -6.86 -9.44
C MET A 111 -24.95 -7.43 -8.14
N PHE A 112 -24.08 -8.45 -8.22
CA PHE A 112 -23.49 -9.10 -7.05
C PHE A 112 -22.08 -8.57 -6.72
N LYS A 113 -21.44 -7.76 -7.58
CA LYS A 113 -20.11 -7.20 -7.34
C LYS A 113 -20.03 -6.53 -5.97
N SER A 114 -20.97 -5.68 -5.63
CA SER A 114 -21.02 -5.04 -4.32
C SER A 114 -21.31 -6.01 -3.17
N LYS A 115 -21.95 -7.15 -3.43
CA LYS A 115 -22.32 -8.18 -2.45
C LYS A 115 -21.28 -9.30 -2.31
N ILE A 116 -20.56 -9.59 -3.41
CA ILE A 116 -19.50 -10.63 -3.43
C ILE A 116 -18.15 -10.01 -3.05
N PHE A 117 -17.86 -8.81 -3.57
CA PHE A 117 -16.58 -8.13 -3.39
C PHE A 117 -16.66 -6.88 -2.53
N GLY A 118 -17.86 -6.32 -2.31
CA GLY A 118 -18.04 -5.09 -1.56
C GLY A 118 -18.27 -5.33 -0.07
N ALA A 119 -17.59 -4.56 0.73
CA ALA A 119 -17.87 -4.23 2.11
C ALA A 119 -17.39 -5.18 3.23
N TYR A 120 -16.74 -6.29 2.96
CA TYR A 120 -16.01 -7.00 4.00
C TYR A 120 -14.50 -6.85 3.74
N ASN A 121 -13.88 -5.91 4.43
CA ASN A 121 -12.45 -5.92 4.60
C ASN A 121 -12.18 -6.57 5.97
N PRO A 122 -11.85 -7.87 6.02
CA PRO A 122 -11.54 -8.53 7.29
C PRO A 122 -10.23 -8.00 7.89
N ASN A 123 -9.53 -7.12 7.17
CA ASN A 123 -8.21 -6.66 7.53
C ASN A 123 -8.22 -5.72 8.73
N ASP A 124 -9.27 -4.89 8.93
CA ASP A 124 -9.25 -3.87 9.98
C ASP A 124 -9.03 -4.47 11.39
N ASN A 125 -9.74 -5.55 11.73
CA ASN A 125 -9.55 -6.23 13.02
C ASN A 125 -8.28 -7.08 13.06
N LEU A 126 -7.98 -7.80 11.95
CA LEU A 126 -6.78 -8.63 11.88
C LEU A 126 -5.52 -7.80 11.98
N GLU A 127 -5.54 -6.59 11.48
CA GLU A 127 -4.42 -5.68 11.53
C GLU A 127 -4.14 -5.20 12.95
N GLU A 128 -5.17 -4.84 13.70
CA GLU A 128 -5.05 -4.51 15.13
C GLU A 128 -4.50 -5.68 15.94
N LEU A 129 -5.05 -6.90 15.71
CA LEU A 129 -4.56 -8.12 16.35
C LEU A 129 -3.11 -8.44 15.95
N PHE A 130 -2.75 -8.22 14.68
CA PHE A 130 -1.40 -8.43 14.17
C PHE A 130 -0.36 -7.56 14.91
N TYR A 131 -0.68 -6.29 15.13
CA TYR A 131 0.23 -5.42 15.88
C TYR A 131 0.27 -5.77 17.35
N ARG A 132 -0.87 -6.06 17.97
CA ARG A 132 -0.96 -6.42 19.39
C ARG A 132 -0.24 -7.73 19.70
N ASP A 133 -0.47 -8.79 18.90
CA ASP A 133 -0.09 -10.16 19.25
C ASP A 133 1.22 -10.61 18.58
N VAL A 134 1.66 -9.92 17.51
CA VAL A 134 2.89 -10.27 16.79
C VAL A 134 3.97 -9.22 17.03
N TRP A 135 3.73 -7.96 16.62
CA TRP A 135 4.78 -6.97 16.64
C TRP A 135 5.09 -6.43 18.05
N THR A 136 4.08 -6.09 18.84
CA THR A 136 4.31 -5.55 20.20
C THR A 136 5.14 -6.50 21.08
N PRO A 137 4.88 -7.83 21.11
CA PRO A 137 5.75 -8.76 21.82
C PRO A 137 7.19 -8.80 21.29
N ILE A 138 7.39 -8.78 19.95
CA ILE A 138 8.73 -8.78 19.35
C ILE A 138 9.51 -7.54 19.77
N PHE A 139 8.92 -6.36 19.67
CA PHE A 139 9.55 -5.12 20.13
C PHE A 139 9.93 -5.19 21.63
N THR A 140 9.03 -5.71 22.46
CA THR A 140 9.27 -5.85 23.90
C THR A 140 10.41 -6.83 24.19
N GLU A 141 10.47 -7.97 23.49
CA GLU A 141 11.55 -8.96 23.61
C GLU A 141 12.93 -8.40 23.21
N HIS A 142 12.95 -7.42 22.31
CA HIS A 142 14.14 -6.70 21.87
C HIS A 142 14.42 -5.39 22.67
N ASN A 143 13.73 -5.20 23.79
CA ASN A 143 13.92 -4.06 24.71
C ASN A 143 13.57 -2.68 24.11
N TYR A 144 12.70 -2.60 23.11
CA TYR A 144 12.14 -1.33 22.66
C TYR A 144 10.96 -0.92 23.55
N HIS A 145 10.91 0.35 23.91
CA HIS A 145 9.92 0.89 24.84
C HIS A 145 9.02 1.93 24.15
N ASN A 146 7.82 2.11 24.72
CA ASN A 146 6.83 3.09 24.25
C ASN A 146 6.49 2.91 22.76
N VAL A 147 6.35 1.65 22.32
CA VAL A 147 6.13 1.32 20.92
C VAL A 147 4.68 1.60 20.53
N HIS A 148 4.52 2.45 19.54
CA HIS A 148 3.26 2.76 18.89
C HIS A 148 3.33 2.36 17.43
N ILE A 149 2.39 1.52 16.97
CA ILE A 149 2.30 1.07 15.59
C ILE A 149 0.94 1.49 15.04
N GLY A 150 0.93 2.17 13.89
CA GLY A 150 -0.32 2.64 13.30
C GLY A 150 -0.13 3.66 12.20
N GLU A 151 -1.18 4.44 11.95
CA GLU A 151 -1.16 5.58 11.04
C GLU A 151 -0.84 6.85 11.86
N TYR A 152 0.43 7.14 12.05
CA TYR A 152 0.88 8.36 12.73
C TYR A 152 1.52 9.33 11.74
N GLY A 153 1.58 10.59 12.16
CA GLY A 153 2.00 11.70 11.34
C GLY A 153 3.38 11.52 10.68
N SER A 154 3.54 12.25 9.60
CA SER A 154 4.74 12.27 8.79
C SER A 154 6.00 12.64 9.57
N ILE A 155 7.06 11.89 9.40
CA ILE A 155 8.42 12.28 9.79
C ILE A 155 8.86 13.49 8.95
N ASN A 156 8.53 13.48 7.66
CA ASN A 156 8.84 14.58 6.75
C ASN A 156 7.71 15.61 6.78
N ASP A 157 7.86 16.61 7.58
CA ASP A 157 7.19 17.89 7.42
C ASP A 157 7.89 18.66 6.28
N ARG A 158 7.14 19.47 5.54
CA ARG A 158 7.66 20.32 4.44
C ARG A 158 8.82 21.22 4.87
N SER A 159 8.87 21.60 6.15
CA SER A 159 9.92 22.42 6.73
C SER A 159 11.27 21.70 6.82
N ILE A 160 11.25 20.37 6.96
CA ILE A 160 12.48 19.56 7.08
C ILE A 160 13.19 19.46 5.73
N GLY A 161 12.45 19.38 4.62
CA GLY A 161 13.01 19.31 3.27
C GLY A 161 13.75 18.00 2.97
N LEU A 162 13.29 16.90 3.55
CA LEU A 162 13.86 15.57 3.37
C LEU A 162 13.50 14.98 2.00
N VAL A 163 12.24 15.19 1.58
CA VAL A 163 11.70 14.82 0.28
C VAL A 163 10.89 16.01 -0.25
N LYS A 164 10.73 16.11 -1.55
CA LYS A 164 9.99 17.18 -2.20
C LYS A 164 8.55 17.24 -1.71
N GLY A 165 8.15 18.38 -1.16
CA GLY A 165 6.89 18.53 -0.42
C GLY A 165 5.68 18.97 -1.24
N ASP A 166 5.77 19.05 -2.57
CA ASP A 166 4.71 19.46 -3.50
C ASP A 166 3.91 18.29 -4.08
N GLU A 167 4.17 17.08 -3.61
CA GLU A 167 3.56 15.86 -4.11
C GLU A 167 2.48 15.33 -3.14
N SER A 168 1.52 14.60 -3.68
CA SER A 168 0.54 13.88 -2.88
C SER A 168 1.22 12.72 -2.16
N LYS A 169 0.79 12.44 -0.94
CA LYS A 169 1.42 11.47 -0.04
C LYS A 169 0.43 10.39 0.37
N ARG A 170 0.88 9.16 0.33
CA ARG A 170 0.19 8.01 0.91
C ARG A 170 1.10 7.38 1.96
N GLU A 171 0.71 7.47 3.21
CA GLU A 171 1.35 6.77 4.31
C GLU A 171 0.71 5.39 4.46
N THR A 172 1.54 4.38 4.63
CA THR A 172 1.03 3.01 4.76
C THR A 172 1.20 2.49 6.18
N ARG A 173 2.34 2.80 6.83
CA ARG A 173 2.62 2.36 8.19
C ARG A 173 3.64 3.24 8.84
N SER A 174 3.43 3.48 10.15
CA SER A 174 4.42 4.10 11.00
C SER A 174 4.66 3.26 12.26
N VAL A 175 5.88 3.30 12.73
CA VAL A 175 6.30 2.77 14.03
C VAL A 175 7.07 3.86 14.73
N GLU A 176 6.69 4.15 15.96
CA GLU A 176 7.36 5.13 16.82
C GLU A 176 7.71 4.46 18.14
N CYS A 177 8.94 4.65 18.59
CA CYS A 177 9.43 4.28 19.92
C CYS A 177 10.45 5.31 20.40
N ASP A 178 11.01 5.11 21.58
CA ASP A 178 11.98 6.06 22.14
C ASP A 178 13.26 6.16 21.30
N GLU A 179 13.63 5.06 20.60
CA GLU A 179 14.90 4.93 19.88
C GLU A 179 14.82 5.36 18.42
N PHE A 180 13.62 5.36 17.82
CA PHE A 180 13.43 5.76 16.43
C PHE A 180 11.96 6.03 16.11
N LYS A 181 11.76 6.71 14.96
CA LYS A 181 10.47 6.74 14.25
C LYS A 181 10.69 6.21 12.83
N TYR A 182 9.86 5.29 12.41
CA TYR A 182 9.88 4.72 11.07
C TYR A 182 8.53 4.97 10.38
N ASN A 183 8.57 5.40 9.12
CA ASN A 183 7.37 5.62 8.35
C ASN A 183 7.54 5.06 6.94
N ARG A 184 6.67 4.15 6.55
CA ARG A 184 6.57 3.67 5.17
C ARG A 184 5.69 4.64 4.38
N VAL A 185 6.22 5.21 3.30
CA VAL A 185 5.55 6.28 2.56
C VAL A 185 5.71 6.13 1.05
N GLU A 186 4.67 6.52 0.34
CA GLU A 186 4.65 6.68 -1.11
C GLU A 186 4.28 8.12 -1.45
N TYR A 187 5.14 8.80 -2.22
CA TYR A 187 4.81 10.09 -2.82
C TYR A 187 4.46 9.89 -4.28
N TYR A 188 3.40 10.54 -4.73
CA TYR A 188 2.92 10.44 -6.10
C TYR A 188 2.46 11.80 -6.61
N HIS A 189 2.56 11.96 -7.91
CA HIS A 189 2.11 13.15 -8.62
C HIS A 189 0.86 12.80 -9.42
N GLU A 190 -0.21 13.58 -9.22
CA GLU A 190 -1.45 13.44 -9.99
C GLU A 190 -1.36 14.24 -11.28
N VAL A 191 -1.48 13.57 -12.41
CA VAL A 191 -1.57 14.18 -13.74
C VAL A 191 -3.00 14.10 -14.22
N ARG A 192 -3.63 15.25 -14.42
CA ARG A 192 -4.96 15.32 -15.04
C ARG A 192 -4.81 15.52 -16.53
N SER A 193 -5.45 14.68 -17.30
CA SER A 193 -5.51 14.76 -18.74
C SER A 193 -6.98 14.73 -19.21
N TYR A 194 -7.26 15.36 -20.32
CA TYR A 194 -8.60 15.37 -20.90
C TYR A 194 -8.56 14.59 -22.22
N ASP A 195 -9.47 13.63 -22.39
CA ASP A 195 -9.67 12.94 -23.64
C ASP A 195 -10.27 13.88 -24.69
N LYS A 196 -10.24 13.45 -25.96
CA LYS A 196 -10.83 14.22 -27.07
C LYS A 196 -12.32 14.54 -26.87
N ASP A 197 -13.00 13.75 -26.05
CA ASP A 197 -14.41 13.89 -25.70
C ASP A 197 -14.64 14.79 -24.46
N GLY A 198 -13.58 15.42 -23.92
CA GLY A 198 -13.65 16.28 -22.74
C GLY A 198 -13.73 15.49 -21.41
N THR A 199 -13.60 14.17 -21.43
CA THR A 199 -13.61 13.36 -20.21
C THR A 199 -12.28 13.52 -19.47
N GLU A 200 -12.34 13.94 -18.19
CA GLU A 200 -11.16 14.05 -17.32
C GLU A 200 -10.66 12.65 -16.93
N ARG A 201 -9.39 12.42 -17.13
CA ARG A 201 -8.66 11.25 -16.64
C ARG A 201 -7.57 11.69 -15.68
N THR A 202 -7.56 11.13 -14.50
CA THR A 202 -6.48 11.31 -13.53
C THR A 202 -5.58 10.08 -13.57
N SER A 203 -4.29 10.30 -13.73
CA SER A 203 -3.27 9.26 -13.62
C SER A 203 -2.29 9.63 -12.50
N GLU A 204 -1.89 8.64 -11.71
CA GLU A 204 -0.89 8.80 -10.66
C GLU A 204 0.47 8.32 -11.17
N THR A 205 1.51 9.08 -10.89
CA THR A 205 2.90 8.69 -11.15
C THR A 205 3.65 8.70 -9.83
N THR A 206 4.08 7.54 -9.36
CA THR A 206 4.88 7.42 -8.15
C THR A 206 6.26 8.03 -8.35
N THR A 207 6.62 8.95 -7.49
CA THR A 207 7.89 9.67 -7.51
C THR A 207 8.85 9.20 -6.43
N PHE A 208 8.33 8.76 -5.29
CA PHE A 208 9.07 8.13 -4.22
C PHE A 208 8.27 6.96 -3.66
N ASN A 209 8.95 5.83 -3.45
CA ASN A 209 8.35 4.65 -2.86
C ASN A 209 9.34 3.99 -1.92
N GLY A 210 9.30 4.39 -0.65
CA GLY A 210 10.34 4.04 0.29
C GLY A 210 9.92 4.22 1.73
N PHE A 211 10.86 4.55 2.57
CA PHE A 211 10.61 4.80 3.97
C PHE A 211 11.33 6.07 4.45
N GLU A 212 10.81 6.63 5.50
CA GLU A 212 11.40 7.70 6.29
C GLU A 212 11.78 7.14 7.66
N LEU A 213 12.94 7.56 8.17
CA LEU A 213 13.47 7.18 9.46
C LEU A 213 13.92 8.43 10.22
N PHE A 214 13.55 8.55 11.48
CA PHE A 214 14.07 9.55 12.38
C PHE A 214 14.81 8.86 13.53
N LEU A 215 16.04 9.28 13.77
CA LEU A 215 16.90 8.82 14.86
C LEU A 215 17.10 9.95 15.87
N PRO A 216 16.40 9.92 17.01
CA PRO A 216 16.52 10.96 18.02
C PRO A 216 17.91 10.92 18.65
N CYS A 217 18.61 12.05 18.61
CA CYS A 217 19.90 12.23 19.27
C CYS A 217 20.25 13.71 19.37
N ASN A 218 21.14 14.06 20.27
CA ASN A 218 21.72 15.41 20.30
C ASN A 218 22.91 15.44 19.34
N THR A 219 22.72 16.01 18.16
CA THR A 219 23.78 16.11 17.13
C THR A 219 24.77 17.24 17.39
N GLY A 220 24.42 18.20 18.26
CA GLY A 220 25.20 19.42 18.52
C GLY A 220 25.15 20.42 17.35
N VAL A 221 24.32 20.21 16.36
CA VAL A 221 24.18 21.07 15.17
C VAL A 221 23.19 22.21 15.47
N ASN A 222 23.63 23.44 15.32
CA ASN A 222 22.78 24.62 15.59
C ASN A 222 21.81 24.94 14.43
N GLU A 223 22.23 24.67 13.18
CA GLU A 223 21.45 24.89 11.98
C GLU A 223 21.38 23.60 11.16
N ALA A 224 20.25 23.33 10.55
CA ALA A 224 20.02 22.13 9.77
C ALA A 224 21.06 21.96 8.65
N ILE A 225 21.52 20.72 8.49
CA ILE A 225 22.37 20.30 7.37
C ILE A 225 21.55 19.32 6.52
N ARG A 226 21.37 19.64 5.24
CA ARG A 226 20.66 18.76 4.30
C ARG A 226 21.63 18.15 3.31
N LEU A 227 21.62 16.84 3.24
CA LEU A 227 22.37 16.03 2.28
C LEU A 227 21.37 15.50 1.25
N VAL A 228 21.36 16.10 0.08
CA VAL A 228 20.46 15.75 -1.02
C VAL A 228 21.24 14.92 -2.03
N PRO A 229 20.69 13.81 -2.56
CA PRO A 229 21.41 13.02 -3.55
C PRO A 229 21.72 13.86 -4.77
N SER A 230 22.99 13.89 -5.18
CA SER A 230 23.44 14.59 -6.39
C SER A 230 22.77 13.96 -7.63
N THR A 231 22.34 14.82 -8.56
CA THR A 231 21.72 14.41 -9.82
C THR A 231 22.75 14.01 -10.88
N THR A 232 24.01 14.34 -10.68
CA THR A 232 25.13 14.04 -11.58
C THR A 232 26.00 12.95 -11.00
N THR A 233 25.73 11.69 -11.34
CA THR A 233 26.77 10.67 -11.18
C THR A 233 27.85 10.87 -12.23
N SER A 234 29.12 10.58 -11.89
CA SER A 234 30.28 10.65 -12.76
C SER A 234 30.16 9.86 -14.08
N ASN A 235 29.12 9.04 -14.22
CA ASN A 235 28.80 8.20 -15.38
C ASN A 235 27.49 8.58 -16.11
N GLY A 236 26.83 9.66 -15.75
CA GLY A 236 25.67 10.22 -16.50
C GLY A 236 24.43 9.33 -16.60
N LYS A 237 24.28 8.25 -15.82
CA LYS A 237 23.25 7.24 -16.03
C LYS A 237 22.19 7.09 -14.92
N GLU A 238 22.35 7.65 -13.75
CA GLU A 238 21.29 7.61 -12.75
C GLU A 238 20.38 8.82 -12.89
N LYS A 239 19.18 8.62 -13.41
CA LYS A 239 18.06 9.51 -13.14
C LYS A 239 17.66 9.30 -11.68
N ILE A 240 18.17 10.11 -10.80
CA ILE A 240 17.67 10.19 -9.43
C ILE A 240 16.22 10.65 -9.52
N ASN A 241 15.37 9.94 -8.79
CA ASN A 241 13.96 10.17 -8.74
C ASN A 241 13.69 11.63 -8.32
N ASN A 242 12.89 12.36 -9.10
CA ASN A 242 12.61 13.78 -8.93
C ASN A 242 12.14 14.15 -7.50
N ALA A 243 11.56 13.23 -6.74
CA ALA A 243 11.12 13.46 -5.38
C ALA A 243 12.25 13.68 -4.37
N MET A 244 13.45 13.16 -4.64
CA MET A 244 14.62 13.32 -3.77
C MET A 244 15.48 14.53 -4.18
N SER A 245 15.21 15.16 -5.32
CA SER A 245 15.88 16.36 -5.79
C SER A 245 15.28 17.60 -5.13
N VAL A 246 15.53 17.78 -3.84
CA VAL A 246 15.03 18.93 -3.08
C VAL A 246 15.89 20.13 -3.41
N LYS A 247 15.26 21.21 -3.88
CA LYS A 247 15.95 22.46 -4.17
C LYS A 247 16.45 23.13 -2.88
N LYS A 248 17.48 23.97 -3.05
CA LYS A 248 17.96 24.90 -2.04
C LYS A 248 16.78 25.66 -1.42
N GLN A 249 16.72 25.71 -0.08
CA GLN A 249 15.73 26.48 0.66
C GLN A 249 16.20 27.92 0.90
N ASP A 250 15.28 28.79 1.28
CA ASP A 250 15.60 30.18 1.54
C ASP A 250 16.61 30.32 2.69
N GLY A 251 17.67 31.06 2.42
CA GLY A 251 18.75 31.33 3.37
C GLY A 251 19.80 30.23 3.48
N GLU A 252 19.64 29.09 2.79
CA GLU A 252 20.69 28.08 2.74
C GLU A 252 21.81 28.45 1.78
N GLU A 253 23.00 27.94 2.03
CA GLU A 253 24.13 27.98 1.12
C GLU A 253 24.46 26.58 0.65
N HIS A 254 24.92 26.44 -0.59
CA HIS A 254 25.52 25.19 -1.08
C HIS A 254 26.96 25.12 -0.57
N ILE A 255 27.31 23.97 -0.03
CA ILE A 255 28.62 23.75 0.63
C ILE A 255 29.36 22.66 -0.11
N ASP A 256 30.52 23.03 -0.68
CA ASP A 256 31.42 22.05 -1.25
C ASP A 256 32.34 21.49 -0.16
N ILE A 257 32.30 20.17 0.00
CA ILE A 257 33.23 19.44 0.85
C ILE A 257 34.52 19.12 0.08
N GLU A 258 35.65 19.01 0.74
CA GLU A 258 36.93 18.72 0.04
C GLU A 258 36.98 17.33 -0.60
N ASP A 259 36.06 16.43 -0.26
CA ASP A 259 35.95 15.09 -0.83
C ASP A 259 35.15 15.12 -2.16
N ILE A 260 35.81 14.92 -3.27
CA ILE A 260 35.23 14.96 -4.63
C ILE A 260 34.18 13.83 -4.81
N GLU A 261 34.44 12.64 -4.27
CA GLU A 261 33.52 11.52 -4.37
C GLU A 261 32.26 11.81 -3.57
N PHE A 262 32.40 12.42 -2.40
CA PHE A 262 31.26 12.81 -1.56
C PHE A 262 30.37 13.85 -2.27
N ASN A 263 30.97 14.89 -2.84
CA ASN A 263 30.24 15.90 -3.62
C ASN A 263 29.59 15.31 -4.89
N GLY A 264 30.15 14.24 -5.43
CA GLY A 264 29.53 13.47 -6.52
C GLY A 264 28.31 12.67 -6.08
N ASN A 265 28.19 12.36 -4.79
CA ASN A 265 27.09 11.60 -4.20
C ASN A 265 26.01 12.48 -3.58
N PHE A 266 26.41 13.61 -2.98
CA PHE A 266 25.52 14.52 -2.26
C PHE A 266 25.78 15.98 -2.62
N GLU A 267 24.69 16.75 -2.70
CA GLU A 267 24.70 18.20 -2.58
C GLU A 267 24.41 18.55 -1.12
N VAL A 268 25.25 19.39 -0.52
CA VAL A 268 25.14 19.78 0.88
C VAL A 268 24.59 21.19 0.97
N PHE A 269 23.55 21.36 1.77
CA PHE A 269 22.93 22.67 2.04
C PHE A 269 22.85 22.92 3.54
N SER A 270 23.17 24.15 3.95
CA SER A 270 22.95 24.62 5.33
C SER A 270 22.88 26.16 5.35
N LYS A 271 22.20 26.71 6.35
CA LYS A 271 22.26 28.16 6.63
C LYS A 271 23.58 28.57 7.32
N ASN A 272 24.27 27.60 7.92
CA ASN A 272 25.56 27.81 8.55
C ASN A 272 26.58 26.79 8.06
N PRO A 273 27.51 27.15 7.15
CA PRO A 273 28.54 26.26 6.66
C PRO A 273 29.41 25.62 7.77
N HIS A 274 29.65 26.33 8.86
CA HIS A 274 30.45 25.78 9.96
C HIS A 274 29.78 24.58 10.63
N SER A 275 28.44 24.55 10.71
CA SER A 275 27.70 23.41 11.22
C SER A 275 27.96 22.16 10.35
N ALA A 276 27.97 22.33 9.02
CA ALA A 276 28.25 21.22 8.11
C ALA A 276 29.69 20.69 8.26
N PHE A 277 30.69 21.55 8.30
CA PHE A 277 32.09 21.15 8.46
C PHE A 277 32.34 20.49 9.85
N TYR A 278 31.65 20.97 10.89
CA TYR A 278 31.76 20.37 12.21
C TYR A 278 31.15 18.96 12.25
N PHE A 279 29.99 18.76 11.63
CA PHE A 279 29.31 17.46 11.64
C PHE A 279 29.94 16.46 10.67
N LEU A 280 30.31 16.89 9.46
CA LEU A 280 30.83 16.04 8.38
C LEU A 280 32.32 15.75 8.58
N THR A 281 32.64 14.95 9.59
CA THR A 281 34.00 14.43 9.79
C THR A 281 34.36 13.43 8.68
N SER A 282 35.65 13.19 8.48
CA SER A 282 36.13 12.22 7.47
C SER A 282 35.52 10.83 7.67
N GLU A 283 35.33 10.39 8.94
CA GLU A 283 34.71 9.11 9.26
C GLU A 283 33.24 9.07 8.85
N ARG A 284 32.47 10.12 9.15
CA ARG A 284 31.05 10.22 8.77
C ARG A 284 30.89 10.32 7.26
N ILE A 285 31.77 11.04 6.58
CA ILE A 285 31.78 11.14 5.12
C ILE A 285 31.93 9.75 4.49
N GLU A 286 32.87 8.92 4.96
CA GLU A 286 33.04 7.56 4.44
C GLU A 286 31.77 6.70 4.66
N LYS A 287 31.17 6.75 5.86
CA LYS A 287 29.92 6.02 6.17
C LYS A 287 28.76 6.49 5.30
N LEU A 288 28.62 7.78 5.06
CA LEU A 288 27.60 8.36 4.19
C LEU A 288 27.78 7.90 2.73
N LYS A 289 29.02 7.85 2.23
CA LYS A 289 29.33 7.30 0.91
C LYS A 289 28.96 5.81 0.81
N GLU A 290 29.26 5.01 1.83
CA GLU A 290 28.89 3.59 1.86
C GLU A 290 27.37 3.41 1.82
N LEU A 291 26.60 4.15 2.62
CA LEU A 291 25.15 4.10 2.61
C LEU A 291 24.58 4.53 1.26
N ARG A 292 25.11 5.60 0.68
CA ARG A 292 24.64 6.11 -0.62
C ARG A 292 24.90 5.14 -1.78
N ARG A 293 26.00 4.37 -1.72
CA ARG A 293 26.27 3.30 -2.71
C ARG A 293 25.25 2.16 -2.66
N LYS A 294 24.67 1.89 -1.46
CA LYS A 294 23.67 0.84 -1.27
C LYS A 294 22.28 1.29 -1.67
N ASP A 295 21.90 2.49 -1.25
CA ASP A 295 20.53 2.99 -1.36
C ASP A 295 20.49 4.46 -1.79
N PRO A 296 19.52 4.86 -2.66
CA PRO A 296 19.23 6.27 -2.90
C PRO A 296 18.61 6.88 -1.63
N LEU A 297 19.33 7.81 -1.00
CA LEU A 297 18.90 8.38 0.27
C LEU A 297 19.11 9.89 0.33
N SER A 298 18.26 10.56 1.09
CA SER A 298 18.35 11.96 1.49
C SER A 298 18.42 12.02 3.01
N ILE A 299 19.21 12.95 3.55
CA ILE A 299 19.42 13.06 5.00
C ILE A 299 19.29 14.51 5.41
N VAL A 300 18.64 14.74 6.55
CA VAL A 300 18.62 16.04 7.22
C VAL A 300 19.09 15.84 8.65
N ILE A 301 20.10 16.58 9.05
CA ILE A 301 20.67 16.59 10.39
C ILE A 301 20.18 17.85 11.07
N GLN A 302 19.49 17.70 12.21
CA GLN A 302 19.04 18.78 13.05
C GLN A 302 19.52 18.54 14.49
N ASN A 303 19.33 19.50 15.37
CA ASN A 303 19.79 19.39 16.76
C ASN A 303 19.17 18.19 17.49
N ASP A 304 17.91 17.87 17.20
CA ASP A 304 17.12 16.82 17.85
C ASP A 304 17.33 15.43 17.26
N GLY A 305 18.03 15.32 16.11
CA GLY A 305 18.29 14.03 15.50
C GLY A 305 18.62 14.07 14.02
N ILE A 306 18.63 12.86 13.44
CA ILE A 306 18.89 12.63 12.02
C ILE A 306 17.63 12.10 11.36
N TYR A 307 17.20 12.76 10.30
CA TYR A 307 16.08 12.41 9.45
C TYR A 307 16.63 11.80 8.15
N ILE A 308 16.13 10.65 7.77
CA ILE A 308 16.61 9.89 6.61
C ILE A 308 15.40 9.48 5.76
N ALA A 309 15.45 9.74 4.47
CA ALA A 309 14.50 9.17 3.50
C ALA A 309 15.25 8.26 2.54
N VAL A 310 14.75 7.05 2.35
CA VAL A 310 15.34 6.04 1.47
C VAL A 310 14.33 5.62 0.42
N ASN A 311 14.66 5.85 -0.85
CA ASN A 311 13.79 5.48 -1.97
C ASN A 311 14.01 4.01 -2.35
N LYS A 312 13.61 3.13 -1.46
CA LYS A 312 13.70 1.68 -1.64
C LYS A 312 12.45 1.02 -1.06
N PHE A 313 11.77 0.27 -1.89
CA PHE A 313 10.62 -0.48 -1.45
C PHE A 313 11.03 -1.56 -0.43
N GLN A 314 10.57 -1.40 0.80
CA GLN A 314 10.73 -2.39 1.87
C GLN A 314 9.44 -2.47 2.68
N LEU A 315 9.00 -3.69 2.96
CA LEU A 315 7.80 -3.98 3.74
C LEU A 315 8.21 -4.47 5.13
N PHE A 316 8.56 -3.53 6.00
CA PHE A 316 8.64 -3.80 7.43
C PHE A 316 7.29 -3.51 8.07
N PHE A 317 6.88 -4.31 9.02
CA PHE A 317 5.69 -4.13 9.84
C PHE A 317 4.35 -4.16 9.09
N GLU A 318 4.31 -4.36 7.80
CA GLU A 318 3.06 -4.53 7.07
C GLU A 318 2.49 -5.93 7.26
N MET A 319 1.17 -6.01 7.41
CA MET A 319 0.47 -7.29 7.47
C MET A 319 0.43 -7.93 6.07
N PRO A 320 1.04 -9.09 5.87
CA PRO A 320 0.96 -9.80 4.60
C PRO A 320 -0.49 -10.19 4.25
N PRO A 321 -0.79 -10.44 2.96
CA PRO A 321 -2.08 -11.00 2.58
C PRO A 321 -2.38 -12.30 3.33
N ILE A 322 -3.65 -12.56 3.65
CA ILE A 322 -4.09 -13.73 4.45
C ILE A 322 -3.55 -15.06 3.88
N SER A 323 -3.47 -15.18 2.55
CA SER A 323 -2.92 -16.38 1.90
C SER A 323 -1.42 -16.62 2.19
N VAL A 324 -0.68 -15.57 2.51
CA VAL A 324 0.73 -15.61 2.92
C VAL A 324 0.81 -15.83 4.43
N LEU A 325 -0.03 -15.12 5.21
CA LEU A 325 -0.09 -15.26 6.68
C LEU A 325 -0.30 -16.70 7.14
N GLN A 326 -1.10 -17.49 6.41
CA GLN A 326 -1.31 -18.90 6.73
C GLN A 326 -0.01 -19.75 6.71
N LYS A 327 1.06 -19.24 6.10
CA LYS A 327 2.37 -19.89 5.99
C LYS A 327 3.42 -19.25 6.89
N CYS A 328 3.09 -18.14 7.53
CA CYS A 328 3.99 -17.41 8.43
C CYS A 328 3.89 -17.99 9.85
N THR A 329 4.98 -17.91 10.55
CA THR A 329 5.10 -18.21 11.98
C THR A 329 5.68 -17.00 12.70
N LYS A 330 5.75 -17.03 14.03
CA LYS A 330 6.39 -15.96 14.81
C LYS A 330 7.83 -15.76 14.35
N GLU A 331 8.58 -16.84 14.09
CA GLU A 331 9.96 -16.79 13.63
C GLU A 331 10.12 -16.07 12.27
N THR A 332 9.09 -16.10 11.43
CA THR A 332 9.10 -15.35 10.17
C THR A 332 9.20 -13.84 10.44
N PHE A 333 8.43 -13.35 11.39
CA PHE A 333 8.40 -11.93 11.76
C PHE A 333 9.62 -11.54 12.60
N GLU A 334 10.13 -12.40 13.47
CA GLU A 334 11.41 -12.20 14.17
C GLU A 334 12.57 -12.08 13.18
N THR A 335 12.57 -12.87 12.12
CA THR A 335 13.58 -12.76 11.05
C THR A 335 13.47 -11.44 10.30
N GLN A 336 12.25 -10.93 10.05
CA GLN A 336 12.05 -9.61 9.46
C GLN A 336 12.50 -8.50 10.40
N PHE A 337 12.24 -8.65 11.69
CA PHE A 337 12.65 -7.69 12.70
C PHE A 337 14.16 -7.58 12.80
N LYS A 338 14.89 -8.71 12.81
CA LYS A 338 16.36 -8.70 12.79
C LYS A 338 16.94 -7.96 11.58
N LYS A 339 16.34 -8.14 10.40
CA LYS A 339 16.74 -7.37 9.21
C LYS A 339 16.49 -5.87 9.36
N PHE A 340 15.40 -5.51 10.03
CA PHE A 340 15.12 -4.12 10.36
C PHE A 340 16.15 -3.56 11.34
N GLU A 341 16.49 -4.31 12.41
CA GLU A 341 17.53 -3.92 13.37
C GLU A 341 18.91 -3.76 12.71
N GLU A 342 19.30 -4.71 11.84
CA GLU A 342 20.54 -4.62 11.07
C GLU A 342 20.57 -3.33 10.21
N MET A 343 19.47 -3.00 9.57
CA MET A 343 19.31 -1.77 8.81
C MET A 343 19.39 -0.54 9.74
N LEU A 344 18.70 -0.55 10.87
CA LEU A 344 18.69 0.54 11.84
C LEU A 344 20.09 0.81 12.38
N GLU A 345 20.82 -0.22 12.76
CA GLU A 345 22.20 -0.13 13.22
C GLU A 345 23.15 0.40 12.14
N GLU A 346 22.88 0.10 10.88
CA GLU A 346 23.66 0.64 9.78
C GLU A 346 23.49 2.15 9.63
N TYR A 347 22.26 2.66 9.76
CA TYR A 347 21.99 4.10 9.76
C TYR A 347 22.48 4.81 11.03
N LYS A 348 22.44 4.17 12.19
CA LYS A 348 23.00 4.73 13.44
C LYS A 348 24.51 4.97 13.37
N LYS A 349 25.24 4.31 12.47
CA LYS A 349 26.69 4.56 12.29
C LYS A 349 27.02 5.98 11.80
N ILE A 350 26.04 6.76 11.37
CA ILE A 350 26.22 8.17 11.02
C ILE A 350 26.38 9.03 12.29
N LEU A 351 25.83 8.58 13.42
CA LEU A 351 25.92 9.25 14.71
C LEU A 351 27.33 9.18 15.28
#